data_10869b05e36c8ce3579fdc4350e807c6
#
_entry.id   10869b05e36c8ce3579fdc4350e807c6
#
_cell.length_a   1.000
_cell.length_b   1.000
_cell.length_c   1.000
_cell.angle_alpha   90.00
_cell.angle_beta   90.00
_cell.angle_gamma   90.00
#
_symmetry.space_group_name_H-M   'P 1'
#
loop_
_entity.id
_entity.type
_entity.pdbx_description
1 polymer ?
#
loop_
_entity_poly.entity_id
_entity_poly.type
_entity_poly.pdbx_seq_one_letter_code
_entity_poly.pdbx_strand_id
1 'polypeptide(L)'
;MKTNAEQMLRNHDIEPSSDVIAKALRESNNTYIKFLNELISHDIHLEWRYYNDGKAWLAKGLFKWKGVRGGQNEKTIFWLSVWDGFFKVTIFFPEKVHTDVLSLPLDNEIKQKIEASQQMGKLKYFPIVFDVWSDEIFDSIFLLADFRKSIK
;
A
#
# COMPACT_ATOMS: atom_id res chain seq x y z
N MET A 1 -6.07 20.46 9.01
CA MET A 1 -7.33 19.87 9.39
C MET A 1 -7.72 18.72 8.49
N LYS A 2 -8.16 17.66 9.09
CA LYS A 2 -8.59 16.51 8.30
C LYS A 2 -9.92 16.83 7.61
N THR A 3 -9.97 16.73 6.33
CA THR A 3 -11.18 16.97 5.59
C THR A 3 -11.91 15.67 5.33
N ASN A 4 -13.10 15.77 4.81
CA ASN A 4 -13.89 14.60 4.43
C ASN A 4 -13.41 14.10 3.08
N ALA A 5 -12.20 13.55 3.07
CA ALA A 5 -11.62 13.04 1.85
C ALA A 5 -12.47 11.90 1.29
N GLU A 6 -12.72 11.96 0.01
CA GLU A 6 -13.50 10.93 -0.69
C GLU A 6 -12.60 9.94 -1.37
N GLN A 7 -12.96 8.67 -1.26
CA GLN A 7 -12.30 7.65 -2.05
C GLN A 7 -12.75 7.78 -3.48
N MET A 8 -11.80 7.75 -4.39
CA MET A 8 -12.06 7.87 -5.82
C MET A 8 -12.05 6.49 -6.48
N LEU A 9 -12.21 6.46 -7.79
CA LEU A 9 -12.21 5.24 -8.61
C LEU A 9 -13.32 4.27 -8.20
N ARG A 10 -14.52 4.81 -8.01
CA ARG A 10 -15.64 4.01 -7.53
C ARG A 10 -16.57 3.54 -8.65
N ASN A 11 -16.34 3.95 -9.88
CA ASN A 11 -17.17 3.53 -11.00
C ASN A 11 -16.60 2.26 -11.62
N HIS A 12 -17.35 1.17 -11.53
CA HIS A 12 -16.96 -0.12 -12.07
C HIS A 12 -16.62 -0.04 -13.56
N ASP A 13 -17.32 0.80 -14.31
CA ASP A 13 -17.16 0.88 -15.76
C ASP A 13 -15.99 1.75 -16.21
N ILE A 14 -15.33 2.44 -15.29
CA ILE A 14 -14.20 3.30 -15.61
C ILE A 14 -12.92 2.69 -15.02
N GLU A 15 -12.11 2.06 -15.86
CA GLU A 15 -10.87 1.47 -15.41
C GLU A 15 -9.86 2.55 -15.04
N PRO A 16 -8.97 2.27 -14.05
CA PRO A 16 -7.97 3.25 -13.60
C PRO A 16 -6.84 3.40 -14.63
N SER A 17 -7.06 4.25 -15.60
CA SER A 17 -6.01 4.62 -16.55
C SER A 17 -5.14 5.72 -15.92
N SER A 18 -4.01 6.02 -16.56
CA SER A 18 -3.13 7.10 -16.11
C SER A 18 -3.89 8.41 -16.01
N ASP A 19 -4.74 8.71 -16.98
CA ASP A 19 -5.51 9.95 -16.99
C ASP A 19 -6.54 10.00 -15.88
N VAL A 20 -7.23 8.90 -15.64
CA VAL A 20 -8.25 8.82 -14.59
C VAL A 20 -7.60 9.03 -13.23
N ILE A 21 -6.47 8.37 -13.00
CA ILE A 21 -5.74 8.49 -11.73
C ILE A 21 -5.20 9.91 -11.56
N ALA A 22 -4.63 10.49 -12.63
CA ALA A 22 -4.08 11.84 -12.56
C ALA A 22 -5.14 12.87 -12.18
N LYS A 23 -6.34 12.73 -12.72
CA LYS A 23 -7.44 13.65 -12.39
C LYS A 23 -7.84 13.53 -10.92
N ALA A 24 -7.84 12.32 -10.39
CA ALA A 24 -8.20 12.11 -8.99
C ALA A 24 -7.12 12.62 -8.04
N LEU A 25 -5.87 12.43 -8.40
CA LEU A 25 -4.75 12.80 -7.54
C LEU A 25 -4.35 14.27 -7.65
N ARG A 26 -4.64 14.90 -8.77
CA ARG A 26 -4.30 16.31 -9.00
C ARG A 26 -2.81 16.55 -8.78
N GLU A 27 -2.46 17.41 -7.82
CA GLU A 27 -1.05 17.73 -7.56
C GLU A 27 -0.24 16.54 -7.07
N SER A 28 -0.89 15.57 -6.42
CA SER A 28 -0.21 14.39 -5.91
C SER A 28 0.11 13.37 -7.01
N ASN A 29 -0.30 13.63 -8.24
CA ASN A 29 0.01 12.70 -9.33
C ASN A 29 1.52 12.56 -9.56
N ASN A 30 2.28 13.64 -9.37
CA ASN A 30 3.74 13.56 -9.49
C ASN A 30 4.32 12.62 -8.46
N THR A 31 3.80 12.67 -7.24
CA THR A 31 4.21 11.76 -6.17
C THR A 31 3.87 10.31 -6.54
N TYR A 32 2.70 10.11 -7.11
CA TYR A 32 2.27 8.77 -7.53
C TYR A 32 3.21 8.20 -8.61
N ILE A 33 3.59 9.04 -9.58
CA ILE A 33 4.51 8.60 -10.64
C ILE A 33 5.87 8.22 -10.05
N LYS A 34 6.37 9.01 -9.10
CA LYS A 34 7.61 8.67 -8.40
C LYS A 34 7.48 7.36 -7.64
N PHE A 35 6.32 7.14 -7.03
CA PHE A 35 6.04 5.91 -6.31
C PHE A 35 6.09 4.70 -7.25
N LEU A 36 5.49 4.81 -8.42
CA LEU A 36 5.52 3.74 -9.42
C LEU A 36 6.96 3.40 -9.84
N ASN A 37 7.78 4.43 -10.04
CA ASN A 37 9.18 4.20 -10.41
C ASN A 37 9.96 3.50 -9.29
N GLU A 38 9.70 3.88 -8.03
CA GLU A 38 10.31 3.20 -6.90
C GLU A 38 9.89 1.74 -6.81
N LEU A 39 8.62 1.45 -7.10
CA LEU A 39 8.12 0.07 -7.05
C LEU A 39 8.91 -0.84 -7.97
N ILE A 40 9.29 -0.33 -9.14
CA ILE A 40 10.07 -1.12 -10.09
C ILE A 40 11.40 -1.53 -9.45
N SER A 41 12.06 -0.60 -8.75
CA SER A 41 13.32 -0.87 -8.06
C SER A 41 13.18 -1.92 -6.96
N HIS A 42 11.99 -2.04 -6.39
CA HIS A 42 11.73 -3.00 -5.31
C HIS A 42 11.04 -4.26 -5.82
N ASP A 43 10.92 -4.38 -7.14
CA ASP A 43 10.35 -5.57 -7.78
C ASP A 43 8.90 -5.82 -7.33
N ILE A 44 8.13 -4.74 -7.26
CA ILE A 44 6.72 -4.79 -6.90
C ILE A 44 5.89 -4.28 -8.06
N HIS A 45 4.82 -4.99 -8.39
CA HIS A 45 3.93 -4.64 -9.50
C HIS A 45 2.54 -4.34 -8.98
N LEU A 46 1.89 -3.32 -9.54
CA LEU A 46 0.50 -3.02 -9.20
C LEU A 46 -0.45 -3.82 -10.06
N GLU A 47 -1.48 -4.35 -9.44
CA GLU A 47 -2.56 -5.03 -10.16
C GLU A 47 -3.88 -4.42 -9.72
N TRP A 48 -4.57 -3.78 -10.63
CA TRP A 48 -5.84 -3.12 -10.36
C TRP A 48 -7.01 -4.07 -10.53
N ARG A 49 -7.99 -3.97 -9.64
CA ARG A 49 -9.19 -4.79 -9.71
C ARG A 49 -10.33 -4.07 -9.03
N TYR A 50 -11.53 -4.24 -9.54
CA TYR A 50 -12.71 -3.67 -8.90
C TYR A 50 -13.20 -4.63 -7.81
N TYR A 51 -13.46 -4.08 -6.61
CA TYR A 51 -13.92 -4.87 -5.47
C TYR A 51 -15.33 -4.46 -5.10
N ASN A 52 -16.25 -5.40 -5.15
CA ASN A 52 -17.66 -5.14 -4.86
C ASN A 52 -17.92 -4.78 -3.40
N ASP A 53 -17.10 -5.29 -2.49
CA ASP A 53 -17.27 -5.01 -1.06
C ASP A 53 -17.20 -3.51 -0.77
N GLY A 54 -16.18 -2.84 -1.28
CA GLY A 54 -15.99 -1.42 -1.07
C GLY A 54 -16.46 -0.57 -2.23
N LYS A 55 -16.90 -1.19 -3.30
CA LYS A 55 -17.35 -0.53 -4.53
C LYS A 55 -16.31 0.46 -5.04
N ALA A 56 -15.09 -0.04 -5.24
CA ALA A 56 -13.99 0.78 -5.74
C ALA A 56 -12.92 -0.07 -6.37
N TRP A 57 -12.14 0.56 -7.24
CA TRP A 57 -10.94 -0.05 -7.78
C TRP A 57 -9.80 0.10 -6.77
N LEU A 58 -9.12 -0.99 -6.51
CA LEU A 58 -7.96 -1.02 -5.62
C LEU A 58 -6.82 -1.71 -6.35
N ALA A 59 -5.60 -1.36 -5.99
CA ALA A 59 -4.43 -2.04 -6.54
C ALA A 59 -3.74 -2.85 -5.45
N LYS A 60 -3.32 -4.04 -5.81
CA LYS A 60 -2.41 -4.83 -4.97
C LYS A 60 -1.00 -4.55 -5.42
N GLY A 61 -0.09 -4.35 -4.47
CA GLY A 61 1.34 -4.34 -4.77
C GLY A 61 1.83 -5.77 -4.63
N LEU A 62 2.17 -6.40 -5.74
CA LEU A 62 2.53 -7.81 -5.77
C LEU A 62 4.02 -8.03 -5.95
N PHE A 63 4.57 -8.94 -5.17
CA PHE A 63 5.91 -9.46 -5.35
C PHE A 63 5.80 -10.88 -5.86
N LYS A 64 6.39 -11.15 -7.02
CA LYS A 64 6.31 -12.45 -7.67
C LYS A 64 7.70 -13.08 -7.77
N TRP A 65 7.77 -14.39 -7.56
CA TRP A 65 9.05 -15.10 -7.70
C TRP A 65 8.78 -16.52 -8.13
N LYS A 66 9.83 -17.16 -8.67
CA LYS A 66 9.74 -18.56 -9.04
C LYS A 66 10.14 -19.42 -7.87
N GLY A 67 9.33 -20.44 -7.59
CA GLY A 67 9.65 -21.41 -6.57
C GLY A 67 10.72 -22.37 -7.02
N VAL A 68 11.17 -23.19 -6.07
CA VAL A 68 12.23 -24.17 -6.31
C VAL A 68 11.88 -25.12 -7.45
N ARG A 69 10.61 -25.44 -7.62
CA ARG A 69 10.16 -26.35 -8.65
C ARG A 69 9.68 -25.64 -9.94
N GLY A 70 10.02 -24.35 -10.07
CA GLY A 70 9.65 -23.57 -11.24
C GLY A 70 8.25 -23.02 -11.23
N GLY A 71 7.47 -23.25 -10.17
CA GLY A 71 6.13 -22.68 -10.05
C GLY A 71 6.16 -21.19 -9.77
N GLN A 72 5.17 -20.48 -10.27
CA GLN A 72 5.04 -19.04 -10.04
C GLN A 72 4.42 -18.79 -8.68
N ASN A 73 5.09 -18.00 -7.85
CA ASN A 73 4.58 -17.61 -6.53
C ASN A 73 4.37 -16.11 -6.48
N GLU A 74 3.46 -15.67 -5.65
CA GLU A 74 3.24 -14.24 -5.43
C GLU A 74 2.76 -13.99 -4.03
N LYS A 75 3.01 -12.76 -3.55
CA LYS A 75 2.44 -12.31 -2.29
C LYS A 75 2.05 -10.85 -2.41
N THR A 76 0.99 -10.48 -1.71
CA THR A 76 0.54 -9.09 -1.65
C THR A 76 1.36 -8.37 -0.60
N ILE A 77 2.09 -7.33 -1.03
CA ILE A 77 2.92 -6.54 -0.13
C ILE A 77 2.10 -5.43 0.48
N PHE A 78 1.25 -4.79 -0.32
CA PHE A 78 0.40 -3.71 0.17
C PHE A 78 -0.86 -3.59 -0.69
N TRP A 79 -1.80 -2.79 -0.20
CA TRP A 79 -2.97 -2.38 -0.96
C TRP A 79 -2.87 -0.88 -1.19
N LEU A 80 -3.32 -0.44 -2.34
CA LEU A 80 -3.30 0.97 -2.69
C LEU A 80 -4.70 1.40 -3.10
N SER A 81 -5.17 2.52 -2.53
CA SER A 81 -6.44 3.12 -2.92
C SER A 81 -6.21 4.58 -3.26
N VAL A 82 -7.01 5.08 -4.21
CA VAL A 82 -6.89 6.47 -4.66
C VAL A 82 -8.00 7.29 -4.02
N TRP A 83 -7.61 8.42 -3.44
CA TRP A 83 -8.52 9.33 -2.77
C TRP A 83 -8.43 10.69 -3.45
N ASP A 84 -9.32 11.60 -3.08
CA ASP A 84 -9.35 12.93 -3.69
C ASP A 84 -8.10 13.70 -3.28
N GLY A 85 -7.13 13.76 -4.18
CA GLY A 85 -5.90 14.53 -3.97
C GLY A 85 -4.74 13.79 -3.34
N PHE A 86 -4.90 12.49 -3.02
CA PHE A 86 -3.81 11.69 -2.45
C PHE A 86 -4.10 10.20 -2.63
N PHE A 87 -3.16 9.35 -2.26
CA PHE A 87 -3.42 7.91 -2.27
C PHE A 87 -3.01 7.31 -0.94
N LYS A 88 -3.61 6.17 -0.63
CA LYS A 88 -3.32 5.43 0.62
C LYS A 88 -2.60 4.13 0.29
N VAL A 89 -1.62 3.82 1.10
CA VAL A 89 -0.92 2.54 1.04
C VAL A 89 -1.12 1.84 2.37
N THR A 90 -1.62 0.62 2.34
CA THR A 90 -1.87 -0.16 3.53
C THR A 90 -1.07 -1.44 3.46
N ILE A 91 -0.23 -1.68 4.48
CA ILE A 91 0.57 -2.90 4.57
C ILE A 91 0.04 -3.70 5.75
N PHE A 92 -0.30 -4.97 5.51
CA PHE A 92 -0.76 -5.86 6.57
C PHE A 92 0.38 -6.78 6.98
N PHE A 93 0.65 -6.82 8.28
CA PHE A 93 1.67 -7.70 8.84
C PHE A 93 1.03 -8.72 9.78
N PRO A 94 1.55 -9.95 9.81
CA PRO A 94 1.10 -10.90 10.83
C PRO A 94 1.40 -10.36 12.22
N GLU A 95 0.48 -10.57 13.15
CA GLU A 95 0.65 -10.09 14.52
C GLU A 95 1.94 -10.61 15.16
N LYS A 96 2.36 -11.80 14.77
CA LYS A 96 3.58 -12.41 15.33
C LYS A 96 4.86 -11.63 15.04
N VAL A 97 4.86 -10.75 14.05
CA VAL A 97 6.04 -9.93 13.74
C VAL A 97 5.93 -8.50 14.24
N HIS A 98 4.93 -8.20 15.07
CA HIS A 98 4.70 -6.85 15.55
C HIS A 98 5.95 -6.23 16.20
N THR A 99 6.61 -7.00 17.08
CA THR A 99 7.82 -6.53 17.74
C THR A 99 8.95 -6.31 16.74
N ASP A 100 9.09 -7.21 15.76
CA ASP A 100 10.12 -7.08 14.74
C ASP A 100 9.93 -5.80 13.92
N VAL A 101 8.67 -5.49 13.58
CA VAL A 101 8.36 -4.28 12.81
C VAL A 101 8.72 -3.04 13.63
N LEU A 102 8.43 -3.04 14.93
CA LEU A 102 8.79 -1.92 15.81
C LEU A 102 10.30 -1.74 15.94
N SER A 103 11.07 -2.80 15.69
CA SER A 103 12.53 -2.73 15.78
C SER A 103 13.19 -2.12 14.54
N LEU A 104 12.43 -1.89 13.48
CA LEU A 104 12.98 -1.28 12.27
C LEU A 104 13.31 0.19 12.52
N PRO A 105 14.30 0.74 11.77
CA PRO A 105 14.69 2.15 11.96
C PRO A 105 13.68 3.11 11.34
N LEU A 106 12.51 3.20 11.97
CA LEU A 106 11.42 4.05 11.54
C LEU A 106 11.31 5.29 12.42
N ASP A 107 10.65 6.32 11.89
CA ASP A 107 10.37 7.53 12.66
C ASP A 107 9.46 7.21 13.85
N ASN A 108 9.57 8.01 14.91
CA ASN A 108 8.74 7.83 16.10
C ASN A 108 7.25 7.88 15.80
N GLU A 109 6.84 8.76 14.90
CA GLU A 109 5.43 8.87 14.51
C GLU A 109 4.90 7.55 13.94
N ILE A 110 5.72 6.91 13.11
CA ILE A 110 5.33 5.65 12.49
C ILE A 110 5.32 4.55 13.53
N LYS A 111 6.30 4.54 14.44
CA LYS A 111 6.33 3.55 15.53
C LYS A 111 5.11 3.68 16.42
N GLN A 112 4.69 4.91 16.73
CA GLN A 112 3.49 5.12 17.52
C GLN A 112 2.24 4.61 16.80
N LYS A 113 2.19 4.81 15.50
CA LYS A 113 1.09 4.30 14.68
C LYS A 113 1.05 2.76 14.73
N ILE A 114 2.22 2.12 14.66
CA ILE A 114 2.31 0.67 14.73
C ILE A 114 1.88 0.16 16.09
N GLU A 115 2.34 0.82 17.15
CA GLU A 115 1.95 0.44 18.51
C GLU A 115 0.44 0.54 18.73
N ALA A 116 -0.18 1.56 18.11
CA ALA A 116 -1.62 1.76 18.22
C ALA A 116 -2.42 0.80 17.36
N SER A 117 -1.79 0.16 16.37
CA SER A 117 -2.44 -0.78 15.48
C SER A 117 -2.81 -2.04 16.23
N GLN A 118 -4.03 -2.49 16.00
CA GLN A 118 -4.51 -3.68 16.67
C GLN A 118 -4.79 -4.79 15.65
N GLN A 119 -4.71 -6.00 16.16
CA GLN A 119 -5.08 -7.17 15.38
C GLN A 119 -6.48 -7.00 14.80
N MET A 120 -6.63 -7.37 13.54
CA MET A 120 -7.91 -7.27 12.86
C MET A 120 -8.76 -8.52 13.14
N GLY A 121 -9.60 -8.44 14.16
CA GLY A 121 -10.51 -9.52 14.50
C GLY A 121 -9.81 -10.85 14.61
N LYS A 122 -10.28 -11.84 13.88
CA LYS A 122 -9.72 -13.20 13.93
C LYS A 122 -8.59 -13.43 12.95
N LEU A 123 -8.25 -12.43 12.14
CA LEU A 123 -7.28 -12.62 11.07
C LEU A 123 -5.83 -12.63 11.54
N LYS A 124 -5.58 -12.21 12.77
CA LYS A 124 -4.23 -12.16 13.35
C LYS A 124 -3.24 -11.34 12.51
N TYR A 125 -3.75 -10.27 11.92
CA TYR A 125 -2.95 -9.31 11.17
C TYR A 125 -3.21 -7.91 11.71
N PHE A 126 -2.24 -7.03 11.54
CA PHE A 126 -2.44 -5.62 11.85
C PHE A 126 -2.07 -4.77 10.64
N PRO A 127 -2.82 -3.69 10.38
CA PRO A 127 -2.56 -2.83 9.24
C PRO A 127 -1.70 -1.63 9.63
N ILE A 128 -0.86 -1.19 8.71
CA ILE A 128 -0.19 0.09 8.81
C ILE A 128 -0.62 0.90 7.60
N VAL A 129 -1.28 2.03 7.82
CA VAL A 129 -1.87 2.83 6.76
C VAL A 129 -1.09 4.13 6.60
N PHE A 130 -0.74 4.44 5.36
CA PHE A 130 -0.07 5.70 5.02
C PHE A 130 -0.95 6.50 4.08
N ASP A 131 -1.17 7.77 4.41
CA ASP A 131 -1.78 8.73 3.49
C ASP A 131 -0.63 9.42 2.78
N VAL A 132 -0.53 9.24 1.47
CA VAL A 132 0.64 9.69 0.72
C VAL A 132 0.32 10.97 -0.04
N TRP A 133 0.86 12.07 0.45
CA TRP A 133 0.72 13.39 -0.16
C TRP A 133 2.01 13.84 -0.85
N SER A 134 3.14 13.32 -0.39
CA SER A 134 4.46 13.68 -0.90
C SER A 134 5.39 12.48 -0.78
N ASP A 135 6.60 12.61 -1.32
CA ASP A 135 7.57 11.52 -1.28
C ASP A 135 8.34 11.43 0.03
N GLU A 136 8.05 12.29 0.99
CA GLU A 136 8.73 12.28 2.29
C GLU A 136 8.55 10.97 3.04
N ILE A 137 7.44 10.27 2.80
CA ILE A 137 7.11 9.03 3.51
C ILE A 137 7.65 7.78 2.79
N PHE A 138 8.24 7.94 1.61
CA PHE A 138 8.66 6.80 0.79
C PHE A 138 9.64 5.87 1.50
N ASP A 139 10.67 6.44 2.14
CA ASP A 139 11.68 5.60 2.80
C ASP A 139 11.05 4.64 3.80
N SER A 140 10.09 5.13 4.57
CA SER A 140 9.40 4.31 5.56
C SER A 140 8.52 3.26 4.89
N ILE A 141 7.79 3.65 3.86
CA ILE A 141 6.93 2.71 3.14
C ILE A 141 7.77 1.58 2.55
N PHE A 142 8.87 1.91 1.89
CA PHE A 142 9.67 0.88 1.22
C PHE A 142 10.48 0.05 2.19
N LEU A 143 10.88 0.62 3.32
CA LEU A 143 11.50 -0.18 4.38
C LEU A 143 10.53 -1.25 4.87
N LEU A 144 9.28 -0.86 5.11
CA LEU A 144 8.26 -1.80 5.54
C LEU A 144 7.88 -2.79 4.44
N ALA A 145 7.80 -2.31 3.20
CA ALA A 145 7.49 -3.18 2.07
C ALA A 145 8.56 -4.25 1.89
N ASP A 146 9.84 -3.87 1.98
CA ASP A 146 10.93 -4.82 1.87
C ASP A 146 10.91 -5.84 3.01
N PHE A 147 10.60 -5.37 4.20
CA PHE A 147 10.45 -6.29 5.33
C PHE A 147 9.30 -7.27 5.09
N ARG A 148 8.18 -6.76 4.57
CA ARG A 148 7.02 -7.62 4.26
C ARG A 148 7.38 -8.68 3.23
N LYS A 149 8.21 -8.34 2.24
CA LYS A 149 8.68 -9.29 1.24
C LYS A 149 9.49 -10.43 1.87
N SER A 150 10.23 -10.13 2.92
CA SER A 150 11.15 -11.08 3.54
C SER A 150 10.48 -12.10 4.46
N ILE A 151 9.28 -11.81 4.92
CA ILE A 151 8.59 -12.71 5.85
C ILE A 151 7.64 -13.63 5.09
N LYS A 152 7.36 -14.79 5.69
CA LYS A 152 6.49 -15.79 5.06
C LYS A 152 5.02 -15.59 5.38
#